data_4034ee90702c3e1e6a7c3a018e863832
#
_entry.id   4034ee90702c3e1e6a7c3a018e863832
#
_cell.length_a   1.000
_cell.length_b   1.000
_cell.length_c   1.000
_cell.angle_alpha   90.00
_cell.angle_beta   90.00
_cell.angle_gamma   90.00
#
_symmetry.space_group_name_H-M   'P 1'
#
loop_
_entity.id
_entity.type
_entity.pdbx_description
1 polymer ?
#
loop_
_entity_poly.entity_id
_entity_poly.type
_entity_poly.pdbx_seq_one_letter_code
_entity_poly.pdbx_strand_id
1 'polypeptide(L)'
;MDSITQIWKKIQAPDTNPSALKALVEEVKQAAMVSESPAKVNFGTSGWRGEIGSEFTLRNLQVVASAILKMYREATPELWESLGIKDFAELQSRGLVIGHDNRLLGHEFCQIVAALFKKAGVKIYYGGEMATPEFSAAVEMLNAACSI
;
A
#
# COMPACT_ATOMS: atom_id res chain seq x y z
N MET A 1 -16.86 7.90 21.28
CA MET A 1 -16.52 7.18 20.03
C MET A 1 -15.82 5.88 20.41
N ASP A 2 -16.25 4.76 19.86
CA ASP A 2 -15.54 3.49 20.05
C ASP A 2 -14.15 3.56 19.39
N SER A 3 -13.16 2.87 19.97
CA SER A 3 -11.88 2.74 19.31
C SER A 3 -12.04 1.89 18.03
N ILE A 4 -11.17 2.11 17.03
CA ILE A 4 -11.19 1.33 15.79
C ILE A 4 -11.13 -0.18 16.08
N THR A 5 -10.31 -0.59 17.02
CA THR A 5 -10.24 -1.99 17.47
C THR A 5 -11.58 -2.53 18.00
N GLN A 6 -12.36 -1.71 18.70
CA GLN A 6 -13.71 -2.11 19.16
C GLN A 6 -14.68 -2.22 17.98
N ILE A 7 -14.59 -1.33 17.00
CA ILE A 7 -15.40 -1.38 15.77
C ILE A 7 -15.10 -2.68 15.01
N TRP A 8 -13.83 -3.04 14.83
CA TRP A 8 -13.45 -4.31 14.19
C TRP A 8 -14.00 -5.53 14.93
N LYS A 9 -13.99 -5.54 16.27
CA LYS A 9 -14.62 -6.62 17.05
C LYS A 9 -16.11 -6.73 16.81
N LYS A 10 -16.82 -5.60 16.65
CA LYS A 10 -18.24 -5.60 16.29
C LYS A 10 -18.49 -6.11 14.89
N ILE A 11 -17.65 -5.73 13.91
CA ILE A 11 -17.73 -6.22 12.53
C ILE A 11 -17.60 -7.75 12.47
N GLN A 12 -16.71 -8.32 13.27
CA GLN A 12 -16.44 -9.75 13.32
C GLN A 12 -17.44 -10.54 14.19
N ALA A 13 -18.34 -9.87 14.91
CA ALA A 13 -19.32 -10.54 15.74
C ALA A 13 -20.38 -11.27 14.87
N PRO A 14 -20.69 -12.54 15.18
CA PRO A 14 -21.57 -13.36 14.34
C PRO A 14 -23.00 -12.86 14.24
N ASP A 15 -23.46 -12.07 15.23
CA ASP A 15 -24.83 -11.56 15.31
C ASP A 15 -24.98 -10.14 14.74
N THR A 16 -23.95 -9.57 14.12
CA THR A 16 -24.03 -8.23 13.55
C THR A 16 -24.94 -8.23 12.32
N ASN A 17 -26.03 -7.48 12.38
CA ASN A 17 -26.94 -7.39 11.24
C ASN A 17 -26.32 -6.63 10.07
N PRO A 18 -26.77 -6.89 8.80
CA PRO A 18 -26.16 -6.30 7.61
C PRO A 18 -26.15 -4.77 7.56
N SER A 19 -27.17 -4.11 8.12
CA SER A 19 -27.24 -2.64 8.13
C SER A 19 -26.24 -2.05 9.12
N ALA A 20 -26.11 -2.64 10.29
CA ALA A 20 -25.10 -2.25 11.29
C ALA A 20 -23.68 -2.52 10.75
N LEU A 21 -23.46 -3.66 10.09
CA LEU A 21 -22.18 -4.00 9.48
C LEU A 21 -21.75 -2.94 8.46
N LYS A 22 -22.65 -2.52 7.58
CA LYS A 22 -22.36 -1.47 6.60
C LYS A 22 -21.95 -0.15 7.26
N ALA A 23 -22.65 0.28 8.29
CA ALA A 23 -22.32 1.50 9.03
C ALA A 23 -20.94 1.41 9.71
N LEU A 24 -20.62 0.27 10.35
CA LEU A 24 -19.32 0.04 11.00
C LEU A 24 -18.17 0.03 9.96
N VAL A 25 -18.38 -0.56 8.80
CA VAL A 25 -17.38 -0.55 7.71
C VAL A 25 -17.12 0.87 7.22
N GLU A 26 -18.17 1.69 7.04
CA GLU A 26 -17.98 3.09 6.64
C GLU A 26 -17.25 3.91 7.71
N GLU A 27 -17.47 3.64 8.99
CA GLU A 27 -16.73 4.28 10.08
C GLU A 27 -15.24 3.94 10.04
N VAL A 28 -14.87 2.68 9.77
CA VAL A 28 -13.48 2.27 9.57
C VAL A 28 -12.86 2.95 8.36
N LYS A 29 -13.57 3.03 7.23
CA LYS A 29 -13.09 3.72 6.03
C LYS A 29 -12.82 5.20 6.31
N GLN A 30 -13.74 5.87 6.99
CA GLN A 30 -13.55 7.27 7.39
C GLN A 30 -12.31 7.45 8.27
N ALA A 31 -12.14 6.61 9.29
CA ALA A 31 -10.97 6.66 10.15
C ALA A 31 -9.67 6.44 9.36
N ALA A 32 -9.65 5.49 8.42
CA ALA A 32 -8.49 5.20 7.60
C ALA A 32 -8.10 6.36 6.66
N MET A 33 -9.10 7.08 6.12
CA MET A 33 -8.87 8.14 5.13
C MET A 33 -8.61 9.50 5.76
N VAL A 34 -9.09 9.77 6.97
CA VAL A 34 -9.06 11.10 7.60
C VAL A 34 -8.05 11.20 8.76
N SER A 35 -7.53 10.07 9.25
CA SER A 35 -6.58 10.09 10.37
C SER A 35 -5.33 10.88 10.04
N GLU A 36 -5.09 11.97 10.79
CA GLU A 36 -3.89 12.80 10.69
C GLU A 36 -2.78 12.36 11.67
N SER A 37 -3.12 11.54 12.64
CA SER A 37 -2.16 11.08 13.64
C SER A 37 -1.24 10.01 13.05
N PRO A 38 0.08 10.24 12.98
CA PRO A 38 1.00 9.22 12.54
C PRO A 38 1.09 8.14 13.60
N ALA A 39 0.69 6.92 13.25
CA ALA A 39 0.99 5.75 14.06
C ALA A 39 2.39 5.23 13.70
N LYS A 40 2.99 4.50 14.62
CA LYS A 40 4.28 3.86 14.38
C LYS A 40 4.14 2.79 13.30
N VAL A 41 4.89 2.94 12.21
CA VAL A 41 4.97 1.94 11.16
C VAL A 41 6.01 0.89 11.55
N ASN A 42 5.58 -0.36 11.68
CA ASN A 42 6.45 -1.49 11.99
C ASN A 42 6.46 -2.45 10.80
N PHE A 43 7.64 -2.66 10.21
CA PHE A 43 7.83 -3.68 9.19
C PHE A 43 8.15 -5.03 9.85
N GLY A 44 7.41 -6.06 9.44
CA GLY A 44 7.75 -7.45 9.71
C GLY A 44 8.52 -8.07 8.55
N THR A 45 8.78 -9.38 8.61
CA THR A 45 9.52 -10.13 7.58
C THR A 45 8.85 -10.06 6.19
N SER A 46 7.52 -9.99 6.16
CA SER A 46 6.74 -10.00 4.92
C SER A 46 6.12 -8.65 4.58
N GLY A 47 6.66 -7.56 5.12
CA GLY A 47 6.17 -6.21 4.89
C GLY A 47 5.49 -5.57 6.10
N TRP A 48 4.89 -4.41 5.87
CA TRP A 48 4.14 -3.68 6.88
C TRP A 48 2.73 -4.24 7.04
N ARG A 49 2.32 -4.45 8.29
CA ARG A 49 0.97 -4.89 8.67
C ARG A 49 0.43 -3.97 9.75
N GLY A 50 -0.86 -3.71 9.71
CA GLY A 50 -1.54 -2.88 10.69
C GLY A 50 -3.05 -2.99 10.55
N GLU A 51 -3.76 -2.57 11.58
CA GLU A 51 -5.22 -2.49 11.61
C GLU A 51 -5.67 -1.27 10.78
N ILE A 52 -6.54 -1.50 9.80
CA ILE A 52 -7.07 -0.43 8.94
C ILE A 52 -7.87 0.56 9.81
N GLY A 53 -7.56 1.84 9.66
CA GLY A 53 -8.16 2.92 10.43
C GLY A 53 -7.42 3.27 11.73
N SER A 54 -6.44 2.45 12.13
CA SER A 54 -5.59 2.69 13.30
C SER A 54 -4.14 2.91 12.86
N GLU A 55 -3.42 1.83 12.54
CA GLU A 55 -2.03 1.91 12.05
C GLU A 55 -1.97 2.03 10.53
N PHE A 56 -2.86 1.30 9.81
CA PHE A 56 -2.93 1.33 8.35
C PHE A 56 -3.92 2.42 7.92
N THR A 57 -3.40 3.63 7.75
CA THR A 57 -4.15 4.83 7.36
C THR A 57 -3.57 5.44 6.09
N LEU A 58 -4.34 6.30 5.43
CA LEU A 58 -3.87 7.07 4.28
C LEU A 58 -2.59 7.84 4.59
N ARG A 59 -2.51 8.47 5.75
CA ARG A 59 -1.34 9.22 6.20
C ARG A 59 -0.10 8.35 6.27
N ASN A 60 -0.19 7.21 6.95
CA ASN A 60 0.94 6.30 7.08
C ASN A 60 1.33 5.65 5.75
N LEU A 61 0.34 5.33 4.90
CA LEU A 61 0.58 4.84 3.55
C LEU A 61 1.39 5.84 2.72
N GLN A 62 1.01 7.11 2.76
CA GLN A 62 1.72 8.18 2.04
C GLN A 62 3.14 8.37 2.58
N VAL A 63 3.35 8.26 3.88
CA VAL A 63 4.68 8.33 4.51
C VAL A 63 5.55 7.17 4.03
N VAL A 64 5.03 5.94 4.06
CA VAL A 64 5.75 4.74 3.62
C VAL A 64 6.08 4.82 2.14
N ALA A 65 5.10 5.13 1.28
CA ALA A 65 5.31 5.24 -0.16
C ALA A 65 6.32 6.36 -0.51
N SER A 66 6.26 7.49 0.21
CA SER A 66 7.23 8.58 0.05
C SER A 66 8.63 8.17 0.51
N ALA A 67 8.75 7.40 1.60
CA ALA A 67 10.02 6.88 2.07
C ALA A 67 10.65 5.90 1.06
N ILE A 68 9.85 5.01 0.47
CA ILE A 68 10.30 4.10 -0.59
C ILE A 68 10.80 4.91 -1.79
N LEU A 69 10.03 5.91 -2.23
CA LEU A 69 10.42 6.77 -3.36
C LEU A 69 11.71 7.55 -3.05
N LYS A 70 11.84 8.05 -1.83
CA LYS A 70 13.05 8.73 -1.37
C LYS A 70 14.25 7.79 -1.37
N MET A 71 14.09 6.57 -0.84
CA MET A 71 15.12 5.53 -0.86
C MET A 71 15.65 5.31 -2.29
N TYR A 72 14.75 5.16 -3.26
CA TYR A 72 15.14 5.01 -4.66
C TYR A 72 15.87 6.24 -5.23
N ARG A 73 15.51 7.46 -4.83
CA ARG A 73 16.16 8.69 -5.33
C ARG A 73 17.54 8.93 -4.73
N GLU A 74 17.74 8.49 -3.50
CA GLU A 74 18.96 8.73 -2.72
C GLU A 74 19.82 7.47 -2.57
N ALA A 75 19.50 6.40 -3.31
CA ALA A 75 20.20 5.13 -3.26
C ALA A 75 21.68 5.29 -3.69
N THR A 76 22.58 4.62 -2.97
CA THR A 76 23.98 4.51 -3.38
C THR A 76 24.14 3.55 -4.56
N PRO A 77 25.27 3.59 -5.28
CA PRO A 77 25.52 2.62 -6.37
C PRO A 77 25.38 1.16 -5.92
N GLU A 78 25.86 0.83 -4.71
CA GLU A 78 25.78 -0.53 -4.16
C GLU A 78 24.31 -0.94 -3.89
N LEU A 79 23.48 0.02 -3.43
CA LEU A 79 22.07 -0.23 -3.22
C LEU A 79 21.33 -0.41 -4.56
N TRP A 80 21.65 0.40 -5.59
CA TRP A 80 21.12 0.23 -6.92
C TRP A 80 21.44 -1.15 -7.50
N GLU A 81 22.69 -1.59 -7.37
CA GLU A 81 23.12 -2.92 -7.81
C GLU A 81 22.33 -4.03 -7.11
N SER A 82 22.15 -3.92 -5.79
CA SER A 82 21.37 -4.89 -5.00
C SER A 82 19.88 -4.93 -5.38
N LEU A 83 19.34 -3.82 -5.89
CA LEU A 83 17.96 -3.72 -6.40
C LEU A 83 17.83 -4.16 -7.87
N GLY A 84 18.93 -4.51 -8.54
CA GLY A 84 18.94 -4.95 -9.93
C GLY A 84 18.62 -3.85 -10.94
N ILE A 85 18.89 -2.60 -10.62
CA ILE A 85 18.70 -1.41 -11.46
C ILE A 85 19.88 -0.46 -11.28
N LYS A 86 20.15 0.39 -12.25
CA LYS A 86 21.36 1.25 -12.28
C LYS A 86 21.15 2.58 -11.57
N ASP A 87 19.96 3.16 -11.73
CA ASP A 87 19.65 4.49 -11.27
C ASP A 87 18.13 4.75 -11.26
N PHE A 88 17.75 5.95 -10.83
CA PHE A 88 16.35 6.35 -10.77
C PHE A 88 15.71 6.46 -12.19
N ALA A 89 16.48 6.79 -13.22
CA ALA A 89 15.96 6.86 -14.59
C ALA A 89 15.61 5.47 -15.13
N GLU A 90 16.36 4.44 -14.75
CA GLU A 90 16.00 3.05 -15.08
C GLU A 90 14.74 2.60 -14.33
N LEU A 91 14.56 2.97 -13.06
CA LEU A 91 13.30 2.76 -12.34
C LEU A 91 12.13 3.42 -13.06
N GLN A 92 12.29 4.68 -13.49
CA GLN A 92 11.25 5.41 -14.21
C GLN A 92 10.86 4.72 -15.53
N SER A 93 11.83 4.24 -16.29
CA SER A 93 11.62 3.64 -17.61
C SER A 93 11.08 2.21 -17.53
N ARG A 94 11.66 1.35 -16.69
CA ARG A 94 11.19 -0.02 -16.47
C ARG A 94 9.86 -0.05 -15.74
N GLY A 95 9.68 0.86 -14.80
CA GLY A 95 8.41 1.06 -14.11
C GLY A 95 8.19 0.11 -12.92
N LEU A 96 7.03 0.28 -12.34
CA LEU A 96 6.57 -0.39 -11.12
C LEU A 96 5.26 -1.14 -11.40
N VAL A 97 5.21 -2.43 -11.06
CA VAL A 97 3.95 -3.19 -10.99
C VAL A 97 3.28 -2.87 -9.66
N ILE A 98 2.02 -2.46 -9.70
CA ILE A 98 1.24 -2.16 -8.51
C ILE A 98 -0.13 -2.81 -8.56
N GLY A 99 -0.54 -3.37 -7.45
CA GLY A 99 -1.85 -3.99 -7.29
C GLY A 99 -2.25 -4.09 -5.83
N HIS A 100 -3.33 -4.78 -5.57
CA HIS A 100 -3.86 -4.99 -4.23
C HIS A 100 -4.51 -6.37 -4.13
N ASP A 101 -4.70 -6.85 -2.93
CA ASP A 101 -5.59 -7.97 -2.66
C ASP A 101 -7.05 -7.49 -2.42
N ASN A 102 -7.93 -8.38 -2.03
CA ASN A 102 -9.35 -8.10 -1.82
C ASN A 102 -9.68 -7.45 -0.46
N ARG A 103 -8.68 -6.96 0.28
CA ARG A 103 -8.93 -6.31 1.56
C ARG A 103 -9.55 -4.92 1.40
N LEU A 104 -10.26 -4.50 2.46
CA LEU A 104 -10.91 -3.19 2.53
C LEU A 104 -9.93 -2.05 2.19
N LEU A 105 -10.34 -1.13 1.32
CA LEU A 105 -9.55 0.01 0.83
C LEU A 105 -8.30 -0.37 0.00
N GLY A 106 -8.11 -1.65 -0.37
CA GLY A 106 -6.96 -2.07 -1.18
C GLY A 106 -6.88 -1.30 -2.50
N HIS A 107 -8.00 -1.18 -3.19
CA HIS A 107 -8.08 -0.45 -4.45
C HIS A 107 -7.73 1.04 -4.30
N GLU A 108 -8.34 1.73 -3.34
CA GLU A 108 -8.12 3.16 -3.09
C GLU A 108 -6.66 3.44 -2.69
N PHE A 109 -6.11 2.64 -1.79
CA PHE A 109 -4.73 2.77 -1.37
C PHE A 109 -3.73 2.50 -2.50
N CYS A 110 -4.00 1.49 -3.31
CA CYS A 110 -3.20 1.18 -4.49
C CYS A 110 -3.18 2.36 -5.48
N GLN A 111 -4.32 2.97 -5.76
CA GLN A 111 -4.39 4.13 -6.65
C GLN A 111 -3.61 5.33 -6.12
N ILE A 112 -3.63 5.58 -4.81
CA ILE A 112 -2.90 6.68 -4.18
C ILE A 112 -1.39 6.47 -4.29
N VAL A 113 -0.91 5.25 -4.04
CA VAL A 113 0.50 4.90 -4.21
C VAL A 113 0.91 5.02 -5.68
N ALA A 114 0.10 4.49 -6.61
CA ALA A 114 0.34 4.62 -8.04
C ALA A 114 0.45 6.09 -8.48
N ALA A 115 -0.44 6.95 -8.01
CA ALA A 115 -0.42 8.37 -8.32
C ALA A 115 0.86 9.08 -7.81
N LEU A 116 1.35 8.71 -6.62
CA LEU A 116 2.57 9.23 -6.05
C LEU A 116 3.79 8.89 -6.92
N PHE A 117 3.95 7.62 -7.29
CA PHE A 117 5.05 7.18 -8.15
C PHE A 117 4.93 7.73 -9.58
N LYS A 118 3.72 7.79 -10.13
CA LYS A 118 3.46 8.41 -11.44
C LYS A 118 3.85 9.90 -11.44
N LYS A 119 3.55 10.65 -10.38
CA LYS A 119 3.99 12.05 -10.22
C LYS A 119 5.51 12.19 -10.17
N ALA A 120 6.23 11.16 -9.72
CA ALA A 120 7.68 11.09 -9.76
C ALA A 120 8.25 10.65 -11.13
N GLY A 121 7.41 10.47 -12.14
CA GLY A 121 7.79 10.07 -13.49
C GLY A 121 7.98 8.55 -13.65
N VAL A 122 7.64 7.75 -12.65
CA VAL A 122 7.75 6.29 -12.74
C VAL A 122 6.60 5.73 -13.57
N LYS A 123 6.90 4.88 -14.53
CA LYS A 123 5.90 4.14 -15.31
C LYS A 123 5.15 3.18 -14.40
N ILE A 124 3.83 3.12 -14.50
CA ILE A 124 2.99 2.27 -13.67
C ILE A 124 2.33 1.19 -14.52
N TYR A 125 2.47 -0.05 -14.07
CA TYR A 125 1.71 -1.20 -14.56
C TYR A 125 0.69 -1.57 -13.48
N TYR A 126 -0.55 -1.20 -13.70
CA TYR A 126 -1.62 -1.44 -12.75
C TYR A 126 -2.25 -2.82 -12.99
N GLY A 127 -2.09 -3.74 -12.03
CA GLY A 127 -2.58 -5.10 -12.11
C GLY A 127 -4.00 -5.30 -11.54
N GLY A 128 -4.49 -4.34 -10.75
CA GLY A 128 -5.76 -4.50 -10.04
C GLY A 128 -5.65 -5.46 -8.85
N GLU A 129 -6.63 -6.34 -8.69
CA GLU A 129 -6.60 -7.38 -7.66
C GLU A 129 -5.66 -8.50 -8.09
N MET A 130 -4.62 -8.73 -7.31
CA MET A 130 -3.53 -9.67 -7.63
C MET A 130 -3.08 -10.43 -6.38
N ALA A 131 -2.70 -11.69 -6.58
CA ALA A 131 -2.00 -12.48 -5.58
C ALA A 131 -0.47 -12.26 -5.67
N THR A 132 0.25 -12.47 -4.56
CA THR A 132 1.72 -12.28 -4.51
C THR A 132 2.50 -13.00 -5.62
N PRO A 133 2.18 -14.24 -6.03
CA PRO A 133 2.87 -14.89 -7.15
C PRO A 133 2.68 -14.18 -8.49
N GLU A 134 1.52 -13.56 -8.70
CA GLU A 134 1.22 -12.82 -9.92
C GLU A 134 2.06 -11.55 -10.03
N PHE A 135 2.35 -10.88 -8.91
CA PHE A 135 3.29 -9.75 -8.89
C PHE A 135 4.68 -10.17 -9.35
N SER A 136 5.19 -11.30 -8.85
CA SER A 136 6.51 -11.82 -9.24
C SER A 136 6.57 -12.13 -10.73
N ALA A 137 5.56 -12.82 -11.26
CA ALA A 137 5.47 -13.13 -12.69
C ALA A 137 5.36 -11.85 -13.54
N ALA A 138 4.53 -10.87 -13.11
CA ALA A 138 4.36 -9.63 -13.84
C ALA A 138 5.66 -8.79 -13.89
N VAL A 139 6.44 -8.76 -12.81
CA VAL A 139 7.75 -8.07 -12.80
C VAL A 139 8.67 -8.66 -13.86
N GLU A 140 8.77 -9.99 -13.96
CA GLU A 140 9.59 -10.65 -14.98
C GLU A 140 9.06 -10.43 -16.40
N MET A 141 7.76 -10.68 -16.63
CA MET A 141 7.14 -10.60 -17.96
C MET A 141 7.20 -9.18 -18.55
N LEU A 142 7.06 -8.16 -17.71
CA LEU A 142 7.07 -6.75 -18.11
C LEU A 142 8.46 -6.12 -18.03
N ASN A 143 9.46 -6.86 -17.56
CA ASN A 143 10.78 -6.33 -17.22
C ASN A 143 10.66 -5.09 -16.31
N ALA A 144 9.69 -5.08 -15.41
CA ALA A 144 9.51 -4.00 -14.46
C ALA A 144 10.65 -3.98 -13.44
N ALA A 145 10.90 -2.81 -12.83
CA ALA A 145 11.99 -2.68 -11.87
C ALA A 145 11.64 -3.32 -10.52
N CYS A 146 10.39 -3.23 -10.12
CA CYS A 146 9.90 -3.81 -8.86
C CYS A 146 8.36 -3.90 -8.84
N SER A 147 7.80 -4.37 -7.72
CA SER A 147 6.36 -4.36 -7.44
C SER A 147 6.06 -3.84 -6.03
N ILE A 148 4.87 -3.27 -5.86
CA ILE A 148 4.31 -2.85 -4.56
C ILE A 148 2.85 -3.32 -4.45
#